data_3227d02c21384b894e0fd7a05c082db9
#
_entry.id   3227d02c21384b894e0fd7a05c082db9
#
_cell.length_a   1.000
_cell.length_b   1.000
_cell.length_c   1.000
_cell.angle_alpha   90.00
_cell.angle_beta   90.00
_cell.angle_gamma   90.00
#
_symmetry.space_group_name_H-M   'P 1'
#
loop_
_entity.id
_entity.type
_entity.pdbx_description
1 polymer ?
#
loop_
_entity_poly.entity_id
_entity_poly.type
_entity_poly.pdbx_seq_one_letter_code
_entity_poly.pdbx_strand_id
1 'polypeptide(L)'
;MLRGAIAASVTPLADDGASLDEDAISSLVGFLAAGGIDGVLACGTTGEGILLSLEERKRATELFIAARPPGFAVAAHCGAQTTADTVALARHAGAAGVDAVAVIAPPYFVLDEPSLVEHFRAAADACAPLPFFVYEFAARSGYAIPVTAIDRLRDAAPNLAGLKVSDAPFERVEPYLVDGLDVFIGSEPLVLEGLERGAAGAVSGLAAAFPELIATLVHERSPEAHRAVVDIRNVLDRIPFHAALKAILAERGFLVRADVRAPLRSLTEEERREAVGLLTAVTDASAAGHAPHLP
;
A
#
# COMPACT_ATOMS: atom_id res chain seq x y z
N MET A 1 -5.00 13.88 -8.63
CA MET A 1 -5.63 13.50 -7.33
C MET A 1 -5.65 11.98 -7.26
N LEU A 2 -5.18 11.39 -6.18
CA LEU A 2 -5.11 9.92 -6.01
C LEU A 2 -6.54 9.36 -5.95
N ARG A 3 -6.87 8.35 -6.78
CA ARG A 3 -8.19 7.68 -6.82
C ARG A 3 -8.06 6.27 -7.37
N GLY A 4 -9.08 5.44 -7.15
CA GLY A 4 -9.19 4.13 -7.77
C GLY A 4 -8.35 3.04 -7.09
N ALA A 5 -7.70 2.20 -7.90
CA ALA A 5 -6.95 1.04 -7.47
C ALA A 5 -5.46 1.38 -7.30
N ILE A 6 -4.99 1.49 -6.07
CA ILE A 6 -3.59 1.79 -5.75
C ILE A 6 -2.90 0.53 -5.21
N ALA A 7 -1.79 0.14 -5.79
CA ALA A 7 -0.97 -0.93 -5.25
C ALA A 7 -0.14 -0.43 -4.05
N ALA A 8 -0.32 -1.03 -2.87
CA ALA A 8 0.70 -0.98 -1.85
C ALA A 8 1.85 -1.87 -2.33
N SER A 9 2.79 -1.28 -3.07
CA SER A 9 3.81 -2.03 -3.80
C SER A 9 4.80 -2.71 -2.86
N VAL A 10 5.29 -3.89 -3.25
CA VAL A 10 6.51 -4.45 -2.66
C VAL A 10 7.71 -3.57 -3.04
N THR A 11 8.78 -3.62 -2.25
CA THR A 11 10.09 -3.08 -2.63
C THR A 11 10.97 -4.24 -3.08
N PRO A 12 11.36 -4.34 -4.35
CA PRO A 12 12.30 -5.34 -4.82
C PRO A 12 13.63 -5.24 -4.08
N LEU A 13 14.13 -6.37 -3.58
CA LEU A 13 15.38 -6.45 -2.83
C LEU A 13 16.31 -7.49 -3.46
N ALA A 14 17.60 -7.31 -3.23
CA ALA A 14 18.69 -8.18 -3.64
C ALA A 14 19.59 -8.51 -2.44
N ASP A 15 20.58 -9.38 -2.67
CA ASP A 15 21.60 -9.74 -1.70
C ASP A 15 21.01 -10.26 -0.37
N ASP A 16 20.08 -11.22 -0.48
CA ASP A 16 19.33 -11.77 0.65
C ASP A 16 18.57 -10.70 1.46
N GLY A 17 18.08 -9.67 0.75
CA GLY A 17 17.33 -8.56 1.32
C GLY A 17 18.22 -7.42 1.84
N ALA A 18 19.53 -7.44 1.63
CA ALA A 18 20.44 -6.42 2.16
C ALA A 18 20.45 -5.12 1.35
N SER A 19 20.09 -5.17 0.06
CA SER A 19 20.10 -4.00 -0.84
C SER A 19 18.81 -3.89 -1.66
N LEU A 20 18.58 -2.73 -2.30
CA LEU A 20 17.50 -2.55 -3.28
C LEU A 20 17.88 -3.26 -4.60
N ASP A 21 16.92 -3.95 -5.20
CA ASP A 21 16.98 -4.36 -6.61
C ASP A 21 16.40 -3.24 -7.47
N GLU A 22 17.25 -2.25 -7.80
CA GLU A 22 16.81 -1.03 -8.49
C GLU A 22 16.25 -1.30 -9.89
N ASP A 23 16.86 -2.26 -10.60
CA ASP A 23 16.46 -2.59 -11.97
C ASP A 23 15.08 -3.24 -12.06
N ALA A 24 14.69 -3.99 -11.03
CA ALA A 24 13.39 -4.66 -10.97
C ALA A 24 12.21 -3.69 -10.77
N ILE A 25 12.44 -2.48 -10.23
CA ILE A 25 11.36 -1.53 -9.95
C ILE A 25 10.65 -1.10 -11.24
N SER A 26 11.39 -0.86 -12.31
CA SER A 26 10.78 -0.43 -13.59
C SER A 26 9.88 -1.51 -14.18
N SER A 27 10.31 -2.77 -14.17
CA SER A 27 9.51 -3.91 -14.60
C SER A 27 8.24 -4.07 -13.77
N LEU A 28 8.36 -3.94 -12.45
CA LEU A 28 7.24 -4.00 -11.51
C LEU A 28 6.20 -2.89 -11.77
N VAL A 29 6.64 -1.65 -11.96
CA VAL A 29 5.74 -0.52 -12.25
C VAL A 29 5.01 -0.73 -13.58
N GLY A 30 5.73 -1.19 -14.62
CA GLY A 30 5.14 -1.52 -15.91
C GLY A 30 4.06 -2.62 -15.80
N PHE A 31 4.33 -3.66 -15.01
CA PHE A 31 3.38 -4.74 -14.73
C PHE A 31 2.12 -4.23 -14.02
N LEU A 32 2.27 -3.41 -12.98
CA LEU A 32 1.14 -2.85 -12.25
C LEU A 32 0.26 -1.96 -13.14
N ALA A 33 0.87 -1.11 -13.95
CA ALA A 33 0.15 -0.25 -14.86
C ALA A 33 -0.58 -1.05 -15.97
N ALA A 34 0.06 -2.07 -16.53
CA ALA A 34 -0.55 -2.96 -17.51
C ALA A 34 -1.74 -3.76 -16.93
N GLY A 35 -1.67 -4.08 -15.63
CA GLY A 35 -2.75 -4.75 -14.89
C GLY A 35 -3.91 -3.82 -14.47
N GLY A 36 -3.93 -2.57 -14.92
CA GLY A 36 -5.04 -1.64 -14.68
C GLY A 36 -4.99 -0.91 -13.32
N ILE A 37 -3.84 -0.92 -12.65
CA ILE A 37 -3.62 -0.15 -11.41
C ILE A 37 -3.40 1.32 -11.75
N ASP A 38 -4.04 2.23 -11.00
CA ASP A 38 -3.99 3.67 -11.22
C ASP A 38 -2.72 4.32 -10.61
N GLY A 39 -2.07 3.64 -9.68
CA GLY A 39 -0.86 4.15 -9.04
C GLY A 39 -0.31 3.23 -7.94
N VAL A 40 0.77 3.66 -7.33
CA VAL A 40 1.42 2.94 -6.22
C VAL A 40 1.53 3.78 -4.95
N LEU A 41 1.52 3.10 -3.80
CA LEU A 41 2.05 3.59 -2.54
C LEU A 41 3.41 2.90 -2.30
N ALA A 42 4.49 3.61 -2.53
CA ALA A 42 5.86 3.14 -2.31
C ALA A 42 6.23 3.15 -0.82
N CYS A 43 7.10 2.27 -0.40
CA CYS A 43 7.67 2.19 0.95
C CYS A 43 6.63 2.07 2.08
N GLY A 44 5.41 1.59 1.78
CA GLY A 44 4.39 1.27 2.79
C GLY A 44 4.71 0.00 3.56
N THR A 45 3.71 -0.54 4.28
CA THR A 45 3.84 -1.80 5.02
C THR A 45 4.22 -2.96 4.08
N THR A 46 3.52 -3.11 2.96
CA THR A 46 3.83 -4.13 1.95
C THR A 46 5.20 -3.94 1.32
N GLY A 47 5.65 -2.70 1.21
CA GLY A 47 6.99 -2.34 0.70
C GLY A 47 8.09 -2.40 1.74
N GLU A 48 7.84 -3.00 2.92
CA GLU A 48 8.82 -3.17 3.99
C GLU A 48 9.48 -1.85 4.46
N GLY A 49 8.81 -0.71 4.24
CA GLY A 49 9.39 0.61 4.39
C GLY A 49 9.97 0.90 5.77
N ILE A 50 9.39 0.34 6.85
CA ILE A 50 9.91 0.52 8.22
C ILE A 50 11.23 -0.23 8.45
N LEU A 51 11.56 -1.21 7.60
CA LEU A 51 12.80 -2.00 7.66
C LEU A 51 13.91 -1.45 6.74
N LEU A 52 13.58 -0.48 5.90
CA LEU A 52 14.53 0.20 5.03
C LEU A 52 15.12 1.41 5.73
N SER A 53 16.39 1.71 5.46
CA SER A 53 17.01 2.96 5.89
C SER A 53 16.32 4.17 5.22
N LEU A 54 16.53 5.36 5.77
CA LEU A 54 15.98 6.59 5.19
C LEU A 54 16.48 6.79 3.75
N GLU A 55 17.75 6.48 3.50
CA GLU A 55 18.36 6.65 2.17
C GLU A 55 17.79 5.63 1.16
N GLU A 56 17.58 4.37 1.56
CA GLU A 56 16.91 3.39 0.71
C GLU A 56 15.47 3.79 0.40
N ARG A 57 14.73 4.33 1.37
CA ARG A 57 13.35 4.80 1.15
C ARG A 57 13.30 5.98 0.19
N LYS A 58 14.23 6.94 0.31
CA LYS A 58 14.38 8.04 -0.64
C LYS A 58 14.68 7.51 -2.03
N ARG A 59 15.68 6.62 -2.14
CA ARG A 59 16.10 6.03 -3.41
C ARG A 59 14.97 5.23 -4.07
N ALA A 60 14.29 4.38 -3.34
CA ALA A 60 13.15 3.63 -3.85
C ALA A 60 12.04 4.57 -4.37
N THR A 61 11.72 5.63 -3.63
CA THR A 61 10.74 6.64 -4.06
C THR A 61 11.13 7.27 -5.40
N GLU A 62 12.39 7.67 -5.56
CA GLU A 62 12.92 8.22 -6.82
C GLU A 62 12.79 7.23 -7.99
N LEU A 63 13.09 5.96 -7.75
CA LEU A 63 12.98 4.90 -8.75
C LEU A 63 11.54 4.65 -9.18
N PHE A 64 10.58 4.61 -8.25
CA PHE A 64 9.16 4.51 -8.58
C PHE A 64 8.69 5.69 -9.42
N ILE A 65 9.13 6.91 -9.10
CA ILE A 65 8.81 8.12 -9.88
C ILE A 65 9.40 8.02 -11.29
N ALA A 66 10.66 7.63 -11.40
CA ALA A 66 11.34 7.51 -12.70
C ALA A 66 10.71 6.45 -13.61
N ALA A 67 10.16 5.38 -13.03
CA ALA A 67 9.54 4.27 -13.76
C ALA A 67 8.08 4.51 -14.16
N ARG A 68 7.41 5.53 -13.60
CA ARG A 68 5.96 5.72 -13.81
C ARG A 68 5.60 6.07 -15.25
N PRO A 69 4.64 5.38 -15.87
CA PRO A 69 4.10 5.79 -17.16
C PRO A 69 3.19 7.01 -17.01
N PRO A 70 2.85 7.70 -18.11
CA PRO A 70 1.91 8.81 -18.10
C PRO A 70 0.56 8.43 -17.48
N GLY A 71 0.06 9.25 -16.56
CA GLY A 71 -1.22 9.03 -15.88
C GLY A 71 -1.17 8.09 -14.66
N PHE A 72 -0.03 7.47 -14.39
CA PHE A 72 0.16 6.59 -13.23
C PHE A 72 0.63 7.37 -12.01
N ALA A 73 -0.09 7.28 -10.89
CA ALA A 73 0.23 8.01 -9.69
C ALA A 73 1.31 7.31 -8.84
N VAL A 74 2.19 8.09 -8.22
CA VAL A 74 3.15 7.60 -7.22
C VAL A 74 2.94 8.36 -5.91
N ALA A 75 2.44 7.66 -4.89
CA ALA A 75 2.43 8.15 -3.52
C ALA A 75 3.58 7.53 -2.73
N ALA A 76 4.14 8.25 -1.77
CA ALA A 76 5.18 7.74 -0.88
C ALA A 76 4.66 7.64 0.56
N HIS A 77 4.90 6.50 1.20
CA HIS A 77 4.73 6.38 2.64
C HIS A 77 5.97 6.93 3.34
N CYS A 78 5.78 7.96 4.17
CA CYS A 78 6.87 8.67 4.84
C CYS A 78 6.91 8.45 6.37
N GLY A 79 5.96 7.69 6.93
CA GLY A 79 5.93 7.41 8.37
C GLY A 79 7.21 6.73 8.87
N ALA A 80 7.76 7.22 9.97
CA ALA A 80 8.94 6.72 10.65
C ALA A 80 8.76 6.78 12.16
N GLN A 81 9.74 6.28 12.94
CA GLN A 81 9.66 6.27 14.40
C GLN A 81 9.74 7.68 15.02
N THR A 82 10.45 8.60 14.36
CA THR A 82 10.60 9.98 14.85
C THR A 82 9.90 10.96 13.93
N THR A 83 9.42 12.08 14.49
CA THR A 83 8.88 13.18 13.69
C THR A 83 9.95 13.76 12.76
N ALA A 84 11.20 13.83 13.20
CA ALA A 84 12.29 14.36 12.39
C ALA A 84 12.52 13.52 11.11
N ASP A 85 12.54 12.19 11.23
CA ASP A 85 12.72 11.30 10.09
C ASP A 85 11.50 11.32 9.17
N THR A 86 10.29 11.35 9.73
CA THR A 86 9.03 11.49 8.97
C THR A 86 9.03 12.78 8.15
N VAL A 87 9.40 13.91 8.75
CA VAL A 87 9.53 15.22 8.08
C VAL A 87 10.61 15.18 6.99
N ALA A 88 11.75 14.54 7.25
CA ALA A 88 12.83 14.43 6.27
C ALA A 88 12.38 13.62 5.03
N LEU A 89 11.66 12.51 5.24
CA LEU A 89 11.09 11.70 4.15
C LEU A 89 9.99 12.44 3.39
N ALA A 90 9.06 13.11 4.10
CA ALA A 90 7.97 13.86 3.48
C ALA A 90 8.50 15.01 2.62
N ARG A 91 9.48 15.75 3.11
CA ARG A 91 10.17 16.82 2.35
C ARG A 91 10.86 16.29 1.11
N HIS A 92 11.59 15.19 1.25
CA HIS A 92 12.28 14.56 0.12
C HIS A 92 11.28 14.07 -0.93
N ALA A 93 10.22 13.36 -0.52
CA ALA A 93 9.16 12.88 -1.41
C ALA A 93 8.51 14.03 -2.19
N GLY A 94 8.21 15.14 -1.50
CA GLY A 94 7.70 16.36 -2.12
C GLY A 94 8.64 16.94 -3.17
N ALA A 95 9.93 17.06 -2.85
CA ALA A 95 10.94 17.58 -3.77
C ALA A 95 11.18 16.63 -4.96
N ALA A 96 11.08 15.32 -4.76
CA ALA A 96 11.24 14.32 -5.81
C ALA A 96 10.04 14.25 -6.78
N GLY A 97 8.88 14.83 -6.42
CA GLY A 97 7.73 14.94 -7.31
C GLY A 97 6.74 13.79 -7.23
N VAL A 98 6.49 13.24 -6.03
CA VAL A 98 5.37 12.33 -5.79
C VAL A 98 4.02 13.05 -5.95
N ASP A 99 2.96 12.29 -6.17
CA ASP A 99 1.60 12.84 -6.29
C ASP A 99 0.90 12.99 -4.93
N ALA A 100 1.36 12.25 -3.91
CA ALA A 100 0.83 12.32 -2.55
C ALA A 100 1.83 11.76 -1.53
N VAL A 101 1.67 12.17 -0.27
CA VAL A 101 2.39 11.62 0.89
C VAL A 101 1.41 10.97 1.84
N ALA A 102 1.74 9.76 2.34
CA ALA A 102 0.98 9.08 3.37
C ALA A 102 1.85 8.81 4.61
N VAL A 103 1.30 8.97 5.81
CA VAL A 103 2.01 8.78 7.07
C VAL A 103 1.18 7.96 8.04
N ILE A 104 1.72 6.81 8.49
CA ILE A 104 1.16 6.01 9.58
C ILE A 104 1.52 6.63 10.94
N ALA A 105 0.68 6.45 11.94
CA ALA A 105 1.04 6.80 13.32
C ALA A 105 2.32 6.08 13.76
N PRO A 106 3.28 6.76 14.42
CA PRO A 106 4.52 6.14 14.86
C PRO A 106 4.22 4.92 15.76
N PRO A 107 4.74 3.72 15.43
CA PRO A 107 4.50 2.53 16.24
C PRO A 107 5.31 2.54 17.53
N TYR A 108 5.01 1.61 18.44
CA TYR A 108 5.68 1.31 19.69
C TYR A 108 5.22 2.17 20.89
N PHE A 109 5.26 3.49 20.81
CA PHE A 109 4.74 4.36 21.87
C PHE A 109 3.33 4.83 21.52
N VAL A 110 2.37 4.60 22.41
CA VAL A 110 1.03 5.17 22.26
C VAL A 110 1.11 6.67 22.50
N LEU A 111 0.87 7.45 21.45
CA LEU A 111 0.87 8.90 21.54
C LEU A 111 -0.51 9.41 21.98
N ASP A 112 -0.52 10.48 22.73
CA ASP A 112 -1.75 11.23 22.99
C ASP A 112 -2.17 12.03 21.76
N GLU A 113 -3.42 12.46 21.73
CA GLU A 113 -4.01 13.17 20.59
C GLU A 113 -3.24 14.46 20.19
N PRO A 114 -2.82 15.34 21.14
CA PRO A 114 -2.01 16.50 20.77
C PRO A 114 -0.69 16.14 20.08
N SER A 115 0.01 15.11 20.58
CA SER A 115 1.27 14.64 20.00
C SER A 115 1.08 14.05 18.61
N LEU A 116 -0.02 13.32 18.38
CA LEU A 116 -0.39 12.79 17.05
C LEU A 116 -0.67 13.92 16.05
N VAL A 117 -1.49 14.88 16.44
CA VAL A 117 -1.83 16.04 15.58
C VAL A 117 -0.57 16.80 15.20
N GLU A 118 0.31 17.09 16.16
CA GLU A 118 1.58 17.79 15.88
C GLU A 118 2.51 16.99 14.96
N HIS A 119 2.60 15.67 15.17
CA HIS A 119 3.39 14.79 14.32
C HIS A 119 2.91 14.81 12.85
N PHE A 120 1.59 14.63 12.63
CA PHE A 120 1.02 14.65 11.30
C PHE A 120 1.07 16.04 10.66
N ARG A 121 0.82 17.11 11.43
CA ARG A 121 0.94 18.48 10.96
C ARG A 121 2.35 18.78 10.46
N ALA A 122 3.38 18.42 11.23
CA ALA A 122 4.77 18.64 10.83
C ALA A 122 5.12 17.89 9.52
N ALA A 123 4.59 16.69 9.33
CA ALA A 123 4.77 15.93 8.10
C ALA A 123 4.00 16.54 6.91
N ALA A 124 2.76 16.99 7.13
CA ALA A 124 1.94 17.64 6.12
C ALA A 124 2.56 18.97 5.66
N ASP A 125 3.04 19.79 6.61
CA ASP A 125 3.75 21.03 6.31
C ASP A 125 5.01 20.79 5.46
N ALA A 126 5.74 19.68 5.73
CA ALA A 126 6.98 19.35 5.05
C ALA A 126 6.80 18.97 3.57
N CYS A 127 5.62 18.48 3.19
CA CYS A 127 5.30 18.13 1.80
C CYS A 127 4.32 19.11 1.13
N ALA A 128 3.86 20.15 1.83
CA ALA A 128 2.92 21.12 1.25
C ALA A 128 3.47 21.77 -0.02
N PRO A 129 2.64 21.99 -1.06
CA PRO A 129 1.17 21.86 -1.09
C PRO A 129 0.64 20.48 -1.54
N LEU A 130 1.47 19.43 -1.58
CA LEU A 130 1.04 18.11 -2.02
C LEU A 130 -0.06 17.52 -1.12
N PRO A 131 -0.97 16.70 -1.69
CA PRO A 131 -1.95 15.96 -0.93
C PRO A 131 -1.30 15.09 0.16
N PHE A 132 -1.77 15.26 1.40
CA PHE A 132 -1.32 14.50 2.56
C PHE A 132 -2.42 13.53 3.00
N PHE A 133 -2.05 12.29 3.29
CA PHE A 133 -2.94 11.25 3.75
C PHE A 133 -2.50 10.70 5.10
N VAL A 134 -3.40 10.62 6.04
CA VAL A 134 -3.19 9.87 7.28
C VAL A 134 -3.39 8.38 7.00
N TYR A 135 -2.48 7.55 7.48
CA TYR A 135 -2.59 6.10 7.36
C TYR A 135 -2.97 5.49 8.72
N GLU A 136 -4.21 5.04 8.84
CA GLU A 136 -4.73 4.33 10.00
C GLU A 136 -4.52 2.82 9.82
N PHE A 137 -3.82 2.23 10.76
CA PHE A 137 -3.65 0.79 10.88
C PHE A 137 -3.25 0.42 12.32
N ALA A 138 -4.23 0.38 13.22
CA ALA A 138 -4.01 0.13 14.65
C ALA A 138 -3.26 -1.17 14.93
N ALA A 139 -3.47 -2.22 14.11
CA ALA A 139 -2.75 -3.49 14.24
C ALA A 139 -1.24 -3.37 13.95
N ARG A 140 -0.77 -2.28 13.34
CA ARG A 140 0.66 -2.02 13.06
C ARG A 140 1.24 -0.90 13.91
N SER A 141 0.50 0.18 14.13
CA SER A 141 0.92 1.24 15.04
C SER A 141 0.86 0.84 16.52
N GLY A 142 -0.02 -0.13 16.85
CA GLY A 142 -0.28 -0.56 18.23
C GLY A 142 -1.44 0.19 18.90
N TYR A 143 -2.01 1.19 18.24
CA TYR A 143 -3.14 2.00 18.70
C TYR A 143 -3.88 2.64 17.52
N ALA A 144 -5.16 2.96 17.71
CA ALA A 144 -5.97 3.67 16.73
C ALA A 144 -5.78 5.18 16.83
N ILE A 145 -5.85 5.87 15.69
CA ILE A 145 -5.86 7.33 15.64
C ILE A 145 -7.27 7.81 16.01
N PRO A 146 -7.47 8.62 17.06
CA PRO A 146 -8.79 9.16 17.36
C PRO A 146 -9.36 9.96 16.19
N VAL A 147 -10.64 9.81 15.87
CA VAL A 147 -11.30 10.58 14.81
C VAL A 147 -11.21 12.08 15.10
N THR A 148 -11.27 12.46 16.38
CA THR A 148 -11.07 13.85 16.82
C THR A 148 -9.69 14.42 16.47
N ALA A 149 -8.66 13.56 16.37
CA ALA A 149 -7.35 13.99 15.87
C ALA A 149 -7.39 14.33 14.37
N ILE A 150 -8.19 13.59 13.58
CA ILE A 150 -8.41 13.90 12.16
C ILE A 150 -9.13 15.24 11.98
N ASP A 151 -10.17 15.50 12.80
CA ASP A 151 -10.89 16.77 12.77
C ASP A 151 -9.96 17.96 13.09
N ARG A 152 -9.13 17.84 14.12
CA ARG A 152 -8.13 18.86 14.46
C ARG A 152 -7.07 19.04 13.37
N LEU A 153 -6.64 17.93 12.76
CA LEU A 153 -5.64 17.97 11.69
C LEU A 153 -6.21 18.66 10.44
N ARG A 154 -7.49 18.52 10.17
CA ARG A 154 -8.17 19.22 9.06
C ARG A 154 -8.02 20.74 9.16
N ASP A 155 -8.13 21.28 10.38
CA ASP A 155 -7.95 22.72 10.63
C ASP A 155 -6.46 23.13 10.58
N ALA A 156 -5.56 22.22 11.00
CA ALA A 156 -4.14 22.50 11.15
C ALA A 156 -3.29 22.23 9.89
N ALA A 157 -3.77 21.41 8.94
CA ALA A 157 -3.06 20.99 7.74
C ALA A 157 -3.96 21.14 6.49
N PRO A 158 -3.94 22.30 5.82
CA PRO A 158 -4.81 22.58 4.67
C PRO A 158 -4.64 21.62 3.48
N ASN A 159 -3.52 20.90 3.42
CA ASN A 159 -3.25 19.88 2.41
C ASN A 159 -3.65 18.45 2.84
N LEU A 160 -4.34 18.27 3.98
CA LEU A 160 -4.96 17.00 4.33
C LEU A 160 -6.02 16.65 3.28
N ALA A 161 -5.74 15.62 2.47
CA ALA A 161 -6.59 15.19 1.38
C ALA A 161 -7.44 13.97 1.73
N GLY A 162 -7.00 13.15 2.69
CA GLY A 162 -7.74 11.94 3.03
C GLY A 162 -7.02 10.98 3.97
N LEU A 163 -7.53 9.75 3.96
CA LEU A 163 -6.99 8.66 4.78
C LEU A 163 -6.82 7.39 3.96
N LYS A 164 -5.85 6.55 4.38
CA LYS A 164 -5.84 5.12 4.10
C LYS A 164 -6.20 4.40 5.40
N VAL A 165 -7.20 3.52 5.38
CA VAL A 165 -7.65 2.76 6.56
C VAL A 165 -7.51 1.27 6.28
N SER A 166 -6.70 0.58 7.10
CA SER A 166 -6.39 -0.86 6.91
C SER A 166 -6.89 -1.74 8.06
N ASP A 167 -7.68 -1.20 8.95
CA ASP A 167 -8.27 -1.97 10.05
C ASP A 167 -9.45 -2.83 9.61
N ALA A 168 -9.79 -3.79 10.43
CA ALA A 168 -10.96 -4.67 10.32
C ALA A 168 -11.49 -4.97 11.73
N PRO A 169 -12.78 -5.30 11.90
CA PRO A 169 -13.82 -5.36 10.88
C PRO A 169 -14.29 -3.96 10.42
N PHE A 170 -15.33 -3.90 9.57
CA PHE A 170 -15.76 -2.64 8.92
C PHE A 170 -16.17 -1.55 9.93
N GLU A 171 -16.70 -1.94 11.08
CA GLU A 171 -17.04 -1.00 12.18
C GLU A 171 -15.85 -0.18 12.69
N ARG A 172 -14.62 -0.63 12.43
CA ARG A 172 -13.39 0.13 12.70
C ARG A 172 -13.00 1.05 11.56
N VAL A 173 -13.48 0.81 10.36
CA VAL A 173 -13.24 1.63 9.16
C VAL A 173 -14.27 2.75 9.08
N GLU A 174 -15.54 2.45 9.35
CA GLU A 174 -16.68 3.34 9.19
C GLU A 174 -16.49 4.73 9.83
N PRO A 175 -15.94 4.87 11.06
CA PRO A 175 -15.72 6.19 11.68
C PRO A 175 -14.77 7.11 10.90
N TYR A 176 -13.93 6.54 10.02
CA TYR A 176 -12.98 7.29 9.20
C TYR A 176 -13.51 7.65 7.81
N LEU A 177 -14.74 7.23 7.45
CA LEU A 177 -15.42 7.69 6.25
C LEU A 177 -15.95 9.11 6.48
N VAL A 178 -15.03 10.07 6.55
CA VAL A 178 -15.29 11.45 6.93
C VAL A 178 -15.59 12.30 5.70
N ASP A 179 -16.70 13.04 5.71
CA ASP A 179 -17.10 13.91 4.62
C ASP A 179 -16.00 14.90 4.21
N GLY A 180 -15.76 15.01 2.91
CA GLY A 180 -14.78 15.92 2.34
C GLY A 180 -13.34 15.40 2.37
N LEU A 181 -13.09 14.15 2.82
CA LEU A 181 -11.81 13.48 2.73
C LEU A 181 -11.91 12.24 1.84
N ASP A 182 -10.91 12.03 0.98
CA ASP A 182 -10.80 10.81 0.18
C ASP A 182 -10.32 9.65 1.07
N VAL A 183 -11.15 8.62 1.27
CA VAL A 183 -10.79 7.46 2.09
C VAL A 183 -10.50 6.25 1.21
N PHE A 184 -9.32 5.64 1.41
CA PHE A 184 -8.91 4.42 0.73
C PHE A 184 -8.96 3.23 1.67
N ILE A 185 -9.60 2.15 1.24
CA ILE A 185 -9.68 0.90 1.99
C ILE A 185 -8.38 0.10 1.78
N GLY A 186 -7.74 -0.28 2.89
CA GLY A 186 -6.48 -1.06 2.86
C GLY A 186 -6.66 -2.52 3.25
N SER A 187 -7.81 -2.91 3.78
CA SER A 187 -8.19 -4.30 4.07
C SER A 187 -8.97 -4.85 2.88
N GLU A 188 -8.38 -5.74 2.10
CA GLU A 188 -8.96 -6.20 0.84
C GLU A 188 -10.36 -6.83 0.99
N PRO A 189 -10.66 -7.62 2.05
CA PRO A 189 -12.01 -8.14 2.27
C PRO A 189 -13.08 -7.07 2.47
N LEU A 190 -12.70 -5.83 2.78
CA LEU A 190 -13.62 -4.72 3.04
C LEU A 190 -13.72 -3.74 1.88
N VAL A 191 -12.99 -3.97 0.77
CA VAL A 191 -12.93 -3.01 -0.35
C VAL A 191 -14.30 -2.81 -0.99
N LEU A 192 -15.03 -3.88 -1.28
CA LEU A 192 -16.34 -3.76 -1.95
C LEU A 192 -17.33 -2.96 -1.08
N GLU A 193 -17.45 -3.32 0.20
CA GLU A 193 -18.32 -2.61 1.15
C GLU A 193 -17.88 -1.14 1.31
N GLY A 194 -16.58 -0.87 1.41
CA GLY A 194 -16.06 0.49 1.50
C GLY A 194 -16.42 1.35 0.29
N LEU A 195 -16.31 0.79 -0.93
CA LEU A 195 -16.69 1.46 -2.17
C LEU A 195 -18.19 1.75 -2.25
N GLU A 196 -19.02 0.84 -1.75
CA GLU A 196 -20.49 1.02 -1.66
C GLU A 196 -20.85 2.14 -0.69
N ARG A 197 -20.03 2.36 0.35
CA ARG A 197 -20.19 3.40 1.36
C ARG A 197 -19.44 4.70 1.04
N GLY A 198 -18.91 4.84 -0.19
CA GLY A 198 -18.33 6.10 -0.68
C GLY A 198 -16.83 6.24 -0.54
N ALA A 199 -16.09 5.16 -0.24
CA ALA A 199 -14.64 5.20 -0.30
C ALA A 199 -14.14 5.59 -1.71
N ALA A 200 -13.03 6.34 -1.77
CA ALA A 200 -12.43 6.86 -3.00
C ALA A 200 -11.71 5.78 -3.83
N GLY A 201 -11.41 4.63 -3.20
CA GLY A 201 -10.68 3.54 -3.82
C GLY A 201 -10.09 2.58 -2.79
N ALA A 202 -9.08 1.82 -3.23
CA ALA A 202 -8.33 0.90 -2.39
C ALA A 202 -6.83 1.14 -2.48
N VAL A 203 -6.11 0.92 -1.36
CA VAL A 203 -4.64 0.80 -1.36
C VAL A 203 -4.31 -0.62 -0.89
N SER A 204 -4.18 -1.53 -1.84
CA SER A 204 -4.14 -2.98 -1.63
C SER A 204 -2.74 -3.56 -1.71
N GLY A 205 -2.38 -4.42 -0.75
CA GLY A 205 -1.16 -5.23 -0.81
C GLY A 205 -1.24 -6.32 -1.87
N LEU A 206 -2.41 -6.94 -2.06
CA LEU A 206 -2.62 -7.94 -3.10
C LEU A 206 -2.44 -7.38 -4.51
N ALA A 207 -2.73 -6.11 -4.72
CA ALA A 207 -2.51 -5.45 -6.01
C ALA A 207 -1.06 -5.57 -6.49
N ALA A 208 -0.08 -5.73 -5.58
CA ALA A 208 1.31 -5.91 -5.96
C ALA A 208 1.55 -7.17 -6.81
N ALA A 209 0.79 -8.25 -6.57
CA ALA A 209 0.94 -9.53 -7.25
C ALA A 209 -0.25 -9.92 -8.15
N PHE A 210 -1.43 -9.34 -7.91
CA PHE A 210 -2.69 -9.59 -8.64
C PHE A 210 -3.35 -8.26 -9.04
N PRO A 211 -2.64 -7.40 -9.82
CA PRO A 211 -3.15 -6.07 -10.15
C PRO A 211 -4.48 -6.12 -10.92
N GLU A 212 -4.64 -7.05 -11.84
CA GLU A 212 -5.82 -7.20 -12.69
C GLU A 212 -7.08 -7.47 -11.84
N LEU A 213 -6.93 -8.33 -10.83
CA LEU A 213 -8.03 -8.70 -9.95
C LEU A 213 -8.48 -7.52 -9.08
N ILE A 214 -7.52 -6.76 -8.54
CA ILE A 214 -7.83 -5.57 -7.73
C ILE A 214 -8.38 -4.43 -8.60
N ALA A 215 -7.87 -4.25 -9.81
CA ALA A 215 -8.43 -3.28 -10.76
C ALA A 215 -9.90 -3.59 -11.07
N THR A 216 -10.22 -4.85 -11.39
CA THR A 216 -11.61 -5.30 -11.61
C THR A 216 -12.49 -5.09 -10.38
N LEU A 217 -12.00 -5.46 -9.18
CA LEU A 217 -12.73 -5.25 -7.94
C LEU A 217 -13.07 -3.76 -7.73
N VAL A 218 -12.10 -2.88 -7.95
CA VAL A 218 -12.26 -1.45 -7.63
C VAL A 218 -13.06 -0.72 -8.71
N HIS A 219 -12.75 -0.93 -10.00
CA HIS A 219 -13.34 -0.18 -11.09
C HIS A 219 -14.73 -0.70 -11.46
N GLU A 220 -14.94 -2.01 -11.42
CA GLU A 220 -16.20 -2.64 -11.81
C GLU A 220 -17.08 -3.01 -10.61
N ARG A 221 -16.53 -2.93 -9.39
CA ARG A 221 -17.19 -3.37 -8.15
C ARG A 221 -17.68 -4.81 -8.22
N SER A 222 -16.86 -5.68 -8.85
CA SER A 222 -17.22 -7.08 -9.13
C SER A 222 -17.30 -7.92 -7.85
N PRO A 223 -18.47 -8.54 -7.55
CA PRO A 223 -18.57 -9.48 -6.44
C PRO A 223 -17.74 -10.75 -6.64
N GLU A 224 -17.51 -11.14 -7.90
CA GLU A 224 -16.68 -12.29 -8.28
C GLU A 224 -15.22 -12.01 -7.93
N ALA A 225 -14.70 -10.85 -8.36
CA ALA A 225 -13.35 -10.40 -8.01
C ALA A 225 -13.19 -10.27 -6.49
N HIS A 226 -14.22 -9.77 -5.81
CA HIS A 226 -14.22 -9.69 -4.35
C HIS A 226 -14.06 -11.07 -3.69
N ARG A 227 -14.84 -12.08 -4.11
CA ARG A 227 -14.71 -13.45 -3.58
C ARG A 227 -13.30 -14.00 -3.79
N ALA A 228 -12.76 -13.87 -5.00
CA ALA A 228 -11.40 -14.33 -5.31
C ALA A 228 -10.35 -13.62 -4.44
N VAL A 229 -10.49 -12.32 -4.22
CA VAL A 229 -9.63 -11.53 -3.33
C VAL A 229 -9.67 -12.05 -1.90
N VAL A 230 -10.86 -12.34 -1.37
CA VAL A 230 -11.04 -12.91 -0.02
C VAL A 230 -10.37 -14.28 0.08
N ASP A 231 -10.55 -15.16 -0.91
CA ASP A 231 -9.97 -16.49 -0.91
C ASP A 231 -8.44 -16.44 -0.95
N ILE A 232 -7.86 -15.62 -1.82
CA ILE A 232 -6.41 -15.39 -1.88
C ILE A 232 -5.90 -14.84 -0.55
N ARG A 233 -6.59 -13.86 0.02
CA ARG A 233 -6.19 -13.25 1.29
C ARG A 233 -6.17 -14.28 2.43
N ASN A 234 -7.17 -15.15 2.51
CA ASN A 234 -7.25 -16.22 3.50
C ASN A 234 -6.07 -17.19 3.43
N VAL A 235 -5.52 -17.45 2.25
CA VAL A 235 -4.31 -18.25 2.08
C VAL A 235 -3.08 -17.46 2.53
N LEU A 236 -2.91 -16.25 2.02
CA LEU A 236 -1.70 -15.44 2.27
C LEU A 236 -1.57 -14.97 3.71
N ASP A 237 -2.66 -14.88 4.48
CA ASP A 237 -2.61 -14.52 5.90
C ASP A 237 -2.01 -15.62 6.80
N ARG A 238 -1.88 -16.86 6.28
CA ARG A 238 -1.29 -18.00 7.01
C ARG A 238 0.20 -18.16 6.79
N ILE A 239 0.78 -17.47 5.83
CA ILE A 239 2.19 -17.57 5.45
C ILE A 239 2.86 -16.18 5.44
N PRO A 240 4.20 -16.08 5.36
CA PRO A 240 4.90 -14.79 5.29
C PRO A 240 4.47 -13.96 4.09
N PHE A 241 3.57 -13.03 4.31
CA PHE A 241 2.86 -12.26 3.28
C PHE A 241 3.79 -11.56 2.28
N HIS A 242 4.82 -10.86 2.76
CA HIS A 242 5.76 -10.12 1.90
C HIS A 242 6.55 -11.08 0.97
N ALA A 243 7.07 -12.16 1.55
CA ALA A 243 7.79 -13.18 0.80
C ALA A 243 6.88 -13.90 -0.20
N ALA A 244 5.61 -14.14 0.15
CA ALA A 244 4.62 -14.76 -0.73
C ALA A 244 4.32 -13.88 -1.95
N LEU A 245 4.08 -12.59 -1.78
CA LEU A 245 3.86 -11.67 -2.91
C LEU A 245 5.07 -11.62 -3.84
N LYS A 246 6.29 -11.56 -3.29
CA LYS A 246 7.51 -11.56 -4.10
C LYS A 246 7.76 -12.90 -4.80
N ALA A 247 7.44 -14.02 -4.18
CA ALA A 247 7.52 -15.34 -4.81
C ALA A 247 6.53 -15.48 -5.99
N ILE A 248 5.31 -14.96 -5.84
CA ILE A 248 4.31 -14.90 -6.90
C ILE A 248 4.80 -14.01 -8.06
N LEU A 249 5.35 -12.83 -7.77
CA LEU A 249 5.92 -11.94 -8.77
C LEU A 249 7.12 -12.55 -9.50
N ALA A 250 7.96 -13.30 -8.80
CA ALA A 250 9.08 -14.03 -9.41
C ALA A 250 8.57 -15.13 -10.36
N GLU A 251 7.53 -15.88 -9.97
CA GLU A 251 6.89 -16.88 -10.83
C GLU A 251 6.23 -16.25 -12.06
N ARG A 252 5.67 -15.07 -11.93
CA ARG A 252 5.13 -14.27 -13.05
C ARG A 252 6.21 -13.61 -13.91
N GLY A 253 7.50 -13.72 -13.55
CA GLY A 253 8.62 -13.18 -14.31
C GLY A 253 8.90 -11.68 -14.15
N PHE A 254 8.28 -11.02 -13.16
CA PHE A 254 8.45 -9.57 -12.92
C PHE A 254 9.49 -9.25 -11.85
N LEU A 255 9.85 -10.21 -11.01
CA LEU A 255 11.00 -10.12 -10.11
C LEU A 255 11.94 -11.29 -10.37
N VAL A 256 13.24 -11.05 -10.25
CA VAL A 256 14.24 -12.13 -10.32
C VAL A 256 14.33 -12.87 -8.99
N ARG A 257 14.05 -12.20 -7.88
CA ARG A 257 14.24 -12.68 -6.51
C ARG A 257 13.00 -12.39 -5.65
N ALA A 258 12.80 -13.27 -4.65
CA ALA A 258 11.75 -13.10 -3.63
C ALA A 258 12.32 -12.64 -2.28
N ASP A 259 13.45 -11.95 -2.27
CA ASP A 259 14.17 -11.55 -1.06
C ASP A 259 13.34 -10.57 -0.22
N VAL A 260 13.36 -10.76 1.09
CA VAL A 260 12.72 -9.86 2.07
C VAL A 260 13.77 -9.35 3.06
N ARG A 261 13.53 -8.18 3.63
CA ARG A 261 14.41 -7.58 4.63
C ARG A 261 14.26 -8.28 5.99
N ALA A 262 15.36 -8.71 6.58
CA ALA A 262 15.35 -9.20 7.96
C ALA A 262 14.78 -8.13 8.92
N PRO A 263 13.99 -8.51 9.93
CA PRO A 263 13.76 -9.86 10.46
C PRO A 263 12.66 -10.67 9.75
N LEU A 264 12.12 -10.22 8.63
CA LEU A 264 11.22 -11.04 7.83
C LEU A 264 11.99 -12.25 7.28
N ARG A 265 11.28 -13.37 7.12
CA ARG A 265 11.87 -14.60 6.59
C ARG A 265 11.35 -14.96 5.20
N SER A 266 12.15 -15.66 4.47
CA SER A 266 11.74 -16.33 3.22
C SER A 266 10.71 -17.42 3.48
N LEU A 267 10.02 -17.86 2.43
CA LEU A 267 9.09 -19.00 2.46
C LEU A 267 9.85 -20.32 2.59
N THR A 268 9.21 -21.29 3.24
CA THR A 268 9.56 -22.70 3.05
C THR A 268 9.11 -23.17 1.66
N GLU A 269 9.60 -24.33 1.20
CA GLU A 269 9.18 -24.92 -0.08
C GLU A 269 7.67 -25.23 -0.12
N GLU A 270 7.06 -25.58 1.01
CA GLU A 270 5.63 -25.83 1.11
C GLU A 270 4.84 -24.53 0.99
N GLU A 271 5.20 -23.50 1.76
CA GLU A 271 4.60 -22.17 1.68
C GLU A 271 4.76 -21.55 0.28
N ARG A 272 5.92 -21.77 -0.38
CA ARG A 272 6.15 -21.31 -1.74
C ARG A 272 5.17 -21.98 -2.72
N ARG A 273 5.00 -23.31 -2.63
CA ARG A 273 4.05 -24.02 -3.47
C ARG A 273 2.62 -23.56 -3.24
N GLU A 274 2.23 -23.30 -1.98
CA GLU A 274 0.92 -22.78 -1.64
C GLU A 274 0.73 -21.38 -2.26
N ALA A 275 1.68 -20.47 -2.09
CA ALA A 275 1.61 -19.11 -2.65
C ALA A 275 1.52 -19.10 -4.18
N VAL A 276 2.41 -19.84 -4.86
CA VAL A 276 2.47 -19.88 -6.33
C VAL A 276 1.23 -20.60 -6.91
N GLY A 277 0.71 -21.60 -6.20
CA GLY A 277 -0.52 -22.31 -6.59
C GLY A 277 -1.75 -21.39 -6.73
N LEU A 278 -1.77 -20.22 -6.08
CA LEU A 278 -2.82 -19.22 -6.23
C LEU A 278 -2.94 -18.69 -7.67
N LEU A 279 -1.84 -18.68 -8.43
CA LEU A 279 -1.86 -18.25 -9.84
C LEU A 279 -2.75 -19.17 -10.69
N THR A 280 -2.65 -20.48 -10.48
CA THR A 280 -3.47 -21.46 -11.21
C THR A 280 -4.95 -21.31 -10.86
N ALA A 281 -5.27 -21.13 -9.59
CA ALA A 281 -6.65 -20.93 -9.13
C ALA A 281 -7.32 -19.70 -9.76
N VAL A 282 -6.57 -18.60 -9.92
CA VAL A 282 -7.06 -17.37 -10.56
C VAL A 282 -7.25 -17.59 -12.08
N THR A 283 -6.34 -18.30 -12.74
CA THR A 283 -6.42 -18.59 -14.18
C THR A 283 -7.61 -19.50 -14.51
N ASP A 284 -7.85 -20.54 -13.71
CA ASP A 284 -8.97 -21.48 -13.91
C ASP A 284 -10.32 -20.80 -13.70
N ALA A 285 -10.42 -19.89 -12.70
CA ALA A 285 -11.60 -19.07 -12.51
C ALA A 285 -11.87 -18.14 -13.71
N SER A 286 -10.82 -17.60 -14.33
CA SER A 286 -10.91 -16.78 -15.55
C SER A 286 -11.36 -17.60 -16.76
N ALA A 287 -10.83 -18.81 -16.94
CA ALA A 287 -11.17 -19.71 -18.05
C ALA A 287 -12.62 -20.23 -17.98
N ALA A 288 -13.18 -20.31 -16.75
CA ALA A 288 -14.58 -20.68 -16.53
C ALA A 288 -15.58 -19.54 -16.81
N GLY A 289 -15.15 -18.41 -17.36
CA GLY A 289 -15.99 -17.27 -17.70
C GLY A 289 -16.40 -16.39 -16.52
N HIS A 290 -15.64 -16.44 -15.43
CA HIS A 290 -15.96 -15.78 -14.16
C HIS A 290 -14.87 -14.85 -13.64
N ALA A 291 -13.84 -14.55 -14.42
CA ALA A 291 -12.80 -13.57 -14.08
C ALA A 291 -12.09 -13.00 -15.31
N PRO A 292 -11.40 -11.83 -15.22
CA PRO A 292 -10.76 -11.20 -16.36
C PRO A 292 -9.61 -12.04 -16.91
N HIS A 293 -9.42 -11.99 -18.23
CA HIS A 293 -8.31 -12.62 -18.91
C HIS A 293 -6.97 -12.12 -18.36
N LEU A 294 -6.17 -13.04 -17.86
CA LEU A 294 -4.75 -12.83 -17.63
C LEU A 294 -3.99 -13.03 -18.95
N PRO A 295 -3.07 -12.14 -19.32
CA PRO A 295 -2.27 -12.30 -20.52
C PRO A 295 -1.26 -13.44 -20.42
#